data_b5b289f04ee366c3f940f089928d0e01
#
_entry.id   b5b289f04ee366c3f940f089928d0e01
#
_cell.length_a   1.000
_cell.length_b   1.000
_cell.length_c   1.000
_cell.angle_alpha   90.00
_cell.angle_beta   90.00
_cell.angle_gamma   90.00
#
_symmetry.space_group_name_H-M   'P 1'
#
loop_
_entity.id
_entity.type
_entity.pdbx_description
1 polymer ?
#
loop_
_entity_poly.entity_id
_entity_poly.type
_entity_poly.pdbx_seq_one_letter_code
_entity_poly.pdbx_strand_id
1 'polypeptide(L)'
;MGLEGGVVVSESETTAKILDAAQALFLRDGYAGVNLDRIAKSAGVARQTLYNRFGSKESVFRSMLDRHWSKLLQTGRIDDLVDSAPQSAEAVLRRFAQAILAFVAETDQVSFIRLVVAESRRLPWIAEEFYRAGKEPLLKALVGQLDRLVTDGHIECRSTELAAHQFFGLLQEVTLWPQVMGIVEFVTDLPPADEIVEESVATFMARYAPAAG
;
A
#
# COMPACT_ATOMS: atom_id res chain seq x y z
N MET A 1 32.99 4.92 3.77
CA MET A 1 32.74 5.00 2.31
C MET A 1 31.25 5.17 2.18
N GLY A 2 30.81 6.34 1.69
CA GLY A 2 29.50 6.91 1.93
C GLY A 2 28.33 6.08 1.38
N LEU A 3 27.29 6.00 2.17
CA LEU A 3 25.94 5.64 1.74
C LEU A 3 25.35 6.88 1.05
N GLU A 4 25.13 6.78 -0.24
CA GLU A 4 24.47 7.81 -1.02
C GLU A 4 23.03 7.96 -0.53
N GLY A 5 22.75 9.10 0.08
CA GLY A 5 21.40 9.51 0.43
C GLY A 5 20.53 9.57 -0.82
N GLY A 6 19.43 8.84 -0.83
CA GLY A 6 18.42 8.91 -1.88
C GLY A 6 17.93 10.35 -2.03
N VAL A 7 18.30 10.99 -3.15
CA VAL A 7 17.80 12.31 -3.54
C VAL A 7 16.32 12.17 -3.81
N VAL A 8 15.47 12.68 -2.92
CA VAL A 8 14.06 12.90 -3.20
C VAL A 8 13.99 13.95 -4.32
N VAL A 9 13.90 13.49 -5.56
CA VAL A 9 13.72 14.37 -6.72
C VAL A 9 12.32 14.95 -6.60
N SER A 10 12.22 16.25 -6.33
CA SER A 10 10.95 16.96 -6.30
C SER A 10 10.24 16.77 -7.66
N GLU A 11 9.04 16.23 -7.60
CA GLU A 11 8.20 16.02 -8.77
C GLU A 11 7.93 17.36 -9.45
N SER A 12 8.18 17.49 -10.76
CA SER A 12 7.88 18.75 -11.44
C SER A 12 6.38 18.99 -11.44
N GLU A 13 5.96 20.26 -11.31
CA GLU A 13 4.54 20.66 -11.30
C GLU A 13 3.76 20.09 -12.51
N THR A 14 4.38 20.02 -13.68
CA THR A 14 3.79 19.42 -14.89
C THR A 14 3.56 17.92 -14.72
N THR A 15 4.50 17.18 -14.09
CA THR A 15 4.35 15.75 -13.81
C THR A 15 3.20 15.52 -12.84
N ALA A 16 3.14 16.31 -11.78
CA ALA A 16 2.05 16.23 -10.79
C ALA A 16 0.67 16.42 -11.46
N LYS A 17 0.49 17.47 -12.28
CA LYS A 17 -0.75 17.72 -13.02
C LYS A 17 -1.14 16.54 -13.94
N ILE A 18 -0.16 15.96 -14.65
CA ILE A 18 -0.42 14.80 -15.52
C ILE A 18 -0.86 13.59 -14.70
N LEU A 19 -0.18 13.28 -13.62
CA LEU A 19 -0.50 12.12 -12.80
C LEU A 19 -1.81 12.28 -12.02
N ASP A 20 -2.16 13.50 -11.58
CA ASP A 20 -3.47 13.79 -10.97
C ASP A 20 -4.62 13.57 -11.98
N ALA A 21 -4.46 14.11 -13.19
CA ALA A 21 -5.44 13.91 -14.25
C ALA A 21 -5.57 12.44 -14.66
N ALA A 22 -4.43 11.72 -14.74
CA ALA A 22 -4.41 10.30 -15.05
C ALA A 22 -5.11 9.47 -13.97
N GLN A 23 -4.82 9.72 -12.70
CA GLN A 23 -5.47 9.05 -11.57
C GLN A 23 -6.99 9.23 -11.61
N ALA A 24 -7.46 10.47 -11.71
CA ALA A 24 -8.90 10.75 -11.78
C ALA A 24 -9.58 10.05 -12.95
N LEU A 25 -8.93 10.01 -14.13
CA LEU A 25 -9.47 9.35 -15.31
C LEU A 25 -9.45 7.84 -15.20
N PHE A 26 -8.34 7.22 -14.77
CA PHE A 26 -8.25 5.76 -14.65
C PHE A 26 -9.18 5.21 -13.57
N LEU A 27 -9.29 5.87 -12.42
CA LEU A 27 -10.19 5.43 -11.36
C LEU A 27 -11.66 5.54 -11.74
N ARG A 28 -12.03 6.52 -12.59
CA ARG A 28 -13.41 6.71 -13.05
C ARG A 28 -13.77 5.82 -14.25
N ASP A 29 -12.91 5.75 -15.27
CA ASP A 29 -13.23 5.21 -16.60
C ASP A 29 -12.53 3.86 -16.89
N GLY A 30 -11.76 3.33 -15.95
CA GLY A 30 -10.94 2.14 -16.13
C GLY A 30 -9.71 2.37 -17.02
N TYR A 31 -8.82 1.38 -17.10
CA TYR A 31 -7.62 1.50 -17.92
C TYR A 31 -7.97 1.61 -19.42
N ALA A 32 -8.90 0.78 -19.91
CA ALA A 32 -9.26 0.76 -21.33
C ALA A 32 -9.93 2.07 -21.82
N GLY A 33 -10.72 2.72 -20.95
CA GLY A 33 -11.47 3.93 -21.28
C GLY A 33 -10.63 5.21 -21.39
N VAL A 34 -9.33 5.15 -21.08
CA VAL A 34 -8.44 6.32 -21.05
C VAL A 34 -7.40 6.23 -22.16
N ASN A 35 -7.08 7.40 -22.76
CA ASN A 35 -5.95 7.58 -23.68
C ASN A 35 -5.13 8.82 -23.30
N LEU A 36 -3.93 8.94 -23.89
CA LEU A 36 -3.01 10.02 -23.58
C LEU A 36 -3.56 11.42 -23.93
N ASP A 37 -4.40 11.52 -24.97
CA ASP A 37 -5.00 12.80 -25.35
C ASP A 37 -5.99 13.31 -24.32
N ARG A 38 -6.79 12.40 -23.74
CA ARG A 38 -7.71 12.74 -22.64
C ARG A 38 -6.94 13.17 -21.40
N ILE A 39 -5.83 12.48 -21.07
CA ILE A 39 -4.98 12.85 -19.94
C ILE A 39 -4.37 14.23 -20.18
N ALA A 40 -3.77 14.49 -21.34
CA ALA A 40 -3.16 15.77 -21.66
C ALA A 40 -4.16 16.92 -21.58
N LYS A 41 -5.37 16.72 -22.15
CA LYS A 41 -6.46 17.70 -22.09
C LYS A 41 -6.90 17.97 -20.65
N SER A 42 -7.07 16.92 -19.84
CA SER A 42 -7.48 17.04 -18.44
C SER A 42 -6.42 17.72 -17.58
N ALA A 43 -5.13 17.44 -17.84
CA ALA A 43 -4.00 18.05 -17.16
C ALA A 43 -3.69 19.49 -17.59
N GLY A 44 -4.32 19.97 -18.67
CA GLY A 44 -4.02 21.31 -19.24
C GLY A 44 -2.61 21.41 -19.83
N VAL A 45 -2.06 20.30 -20.36
CA VAL A 45 -0.71 20.26 -20.97
C VAL A 45 -0.79 19.92 -22.45
N ALA A 46 0.24 20.34 -23.23
CA ALA A 46 0.34 19.94 -24.62
C ALA A 46 0.54 18.41 -24.73
N ARG A 47 -0.11 17.77 -25.73
CA ARG A 47 0.05 16.35 -26.01
C ARG A 47 1.52 15.95 -26.14
N GLN A 48 2.32 16.76 -26.85
CA GLN A 48 3.74 16.51 -27.04
C GLN A 48 4.52 16.50 -25.73
N THR A 49 4.16 17.37 -24.77
CA THR A 49 4.78 17.40 -23.43
C THR A 49 4.55 16.08 -22.68
N LEU A 50 3.32 15.56 -22.73
CA LEU A 50 3.00 14.27 -22.09
C LEU A 50 3.74 13.11 -22.78
N TYR A 51 3.74 13.07 -24.12
CA TYR A 51 4.47 12.03 -24.87
C TYR A 51 5.98 12.07 -24.63
N ASN A 52 6.58 13.24 -24.61
CA ASN A 52 8.02 13.39 -24.34
C ASN A 52 8.39 12.92 -22.93
N ARG A 53 7.46 13.03 -21.97
CA ARG A 53 7.73 12.72 -20.56
C ARG A 53 7.48 11.25 -20.21
N PHE A 54 6.42 10.66 -20.75
CA PHE A 54 5.98 9.31 -20.38
C PHE A 54 6.03 8.31 -21.54
N GLY A 55 5.95 8.76 -22.77
CA GLY A 55 6.00 7.92 -23.95
C GLY A 55 4.74 7.08 -24.20
N SER A 56 4.16 6.47 -23.18
CA SER A 56 3.02 5.56 -23.30
C SER A 56 2.00 5.71 -22.17
N LYS A 57 0.78 5.22 -22.41
CA LYS A 57 -0.26 5.12 -21.37
C LYS A 57 0.15 4.20 -20.22
N GLU A 58 0.85 3.13 -20.54
CA GLU A 58 1.38 2.19 -19.56
C GLU A 58 2.38 2.87 -18.61
N SER A 59 3.32 3.67 -19.17
CA SER A 59 4.29 4.41 -18.35
C SER A 59 3.61 5.43 -17.44
N VAL A 60 2.56 6.12 -17.91
CA VAL A 60 1.76 7.02 -17.06
C VAL A 60 1.10 6.25 -15.92
N PHE A 61 0.52 5.08 -16.23
CA PHE A 61 -0.15 4.24 -15.24
C PHE A 61 0.83 3.72 -14.17
N ARG A 62 2.01 3.23 -14.57
CA ARG A 62 3.08 2.80 -13.65
C ARG A 62 3.52 3.94 -12.74
N SER A 63 3.82 5.11 -13.31
CA SER A 63 4.20 6.29 -12.52
C SER A 63 3.11 6.75 -11.56
N MET A 64 1.85 6.61 -11.94
CA MET A 64 0.71 6.91 -11.07
C MET A 64 0.64 5.92 -9.89
N LEU A 65 0.86 4.63 -10.13
CA LEU A 65 0.92 3.62 -9.06
C LEU A 65 2.11 3.86 -8.14
N ASP A 66 3.31 4.11 -8.68
CA ASP A 66 4.50 4.41 -7.88
C ASP A 66 4.25 5.62 -6.97
N ARG A 67 3.63 6.69 -7.50
CA ARG A 67 3.26 7.88 -6.73
C ARG A 67 2.21 7.58 -5.65
N HIS A 68 1.22 6.75 -5.94
CA HIS A 68 0.21 6.35 -4.97
C HIS A 68 0.85 5.64 -3.78
N TRP A 69 1.69 4.66 -4.04
CA TRP A 69 2.37 3.90 -2.99
C TRP A 69 3.45 4.69 -2.27
N SER A 70 4.12 5.65 -2.94
CA SER A 70 5.11 6.52 -2.29
C SER A 70 4.51 7.37 -1.16
N LYS A 71 3.20 7.65 -1.20
CA LYS A 71 2.50 8.32 -0.09
C LYS A 71 2.57 7.50 1.21
N LEU A 72 2.47 6.18 1.11
CA LEU A 72 2.63 5.31 2.27
C LEU A 72 4.05 5.35 2.84
N LEU A 73 5.06 5.41 1.96
CA LEU A 73 6.47 5.50 2.35
C LEU A 73 6.83 6.89 2.89
N GLN A 74 6.37 7.96 2.21
CA GLN A 74 6.69 9.35 2.56
C GLN A 74 6.01 9.86 3.83
N THR A 75 4.95 9.24 4.29
CA THR A 75 4.35 9.59 5.60
C THR A 75 5.27 9.28 6.78
N GLY A 76 6.51 8.85 6.54
CA GLY A 76 7.49 8.49 7.57
C GLY A 76 7.11 7.24 8.38
N ARG A 77 5.93 6.70 8.10
CA ARG A 77 5.34 5.64 8.91
C ARG A 77 5.98 4.27 8.67
N ILE A 78 6.56 4.02 7.47
CA ILE A 78 7.22 2.74 7.18
C ILE A 78 8.73 2.83 7.36
N ASP A 79 9.38 3.90 6.95
CA ASP A 79 10.84 4.07 7.17
C ASP A 79 11.15 4.14 8.68
N ASP A 80 10.33 4.85 9.47
CA ASP A 80 10.40 4.84 10.93
C ASP A 80 10.11 3.45 11.53
N LEU A 81 9.36 2.59 10.82
CA LEU A 81 9.08 1.22 11.25
C LEU A 81 10.27 0.29 11.05
N VAL A 82 11.11 0.57 10.04
CA VAL A 82 12.27 -0.27 9.69
C VAL A 82 13.49 0.06 10.53
N ASP A 83 13.69 1.35 10.85
CA ASP A 83 14.93 1.84 11.49
C ASP A 83 14.88 1.94 13.02
N SER A 84 13.70 1.90 13.63
CA SER A 84 13.60 1.92 15.11
C SER A 84 13.91 0.55 15.71
N ALA A 85 14.72 0.53 16.75
CA ALA A 85 14.91 -0.68 17.55
C ALA A 85 13.54 -1.20 18.03
N PRO A 86 13.25 -2.51 17.89
CA PRO A 86 11.97 -3.05 18.28
C PRO A 86 11.78 -2.89 19.79
N GLN A 87 10.78 -2.13 20.20
CA GLN A 87 10.45 -1.95 21.61
C GLN A 87 9.73 -3.19 22.16
N SER A 88 8.77 -3.71 21.42
CA SER A 88 8.08 -4.98 21.63
C SER A 88 7.42 -5.45 20.34
N ALA A 89 7.06 -6.73 20.26
CA ALA A 89 6.35 -7.28 19.10
C ALA A 89 5.00 -6.57 18.89
N GLU A 90 4.26 -6.32 19.97
CA GLU A 90 2.96 -5.61 19.92
C GLU A 90 3.12 -4.18 19.39
N ALA A 91 4.16 -3.47 19.81
CA ALA A 91 4.42 -2.10 19.37
C ALA A 91 4.72 -2.05 17.86
N VAL A 92 5.50 -2.99 17.35
CA VAL A 92 5.77 -3.15 15.91
C VAL A 92 4.49 -3.41 15.14
N LEU A 93 3.71 -4.41 15.54
CA LEU A 93 2.47 -4.80 14.88
C LEU A 93 1.44 -3.66 14.89
N ARG A 94 1.27 -2.98 16.03
CA ARG A 94 0.35 -1.85 16.16
C ARG A 94 0.71 -0.72 15.21
N ARG A 95 1.99 -0.37 15.10
CA ARG A 95 2.45 0.67 14.18
C ARG A 95 2.18 0.31 12.71
N PHE A 96 2.47 -0.94 12.31
CA PHE A 96 2.14 -1.42 10.96
C PHE A 96 0.64 -1.36 10.67
N ALA A 97 -0.19 -1.82 11.62
CA ALA A 97 -1.64 -1.76 11.51
C ALA A 97 -2.14 -0.32 11.31
N GLN A 98 -1.70 0.61 12.17
CA GLN A 98 -2.09 2.02 12.11
C GLN A 98 -1.65 2.68 10.79
N ALA A 99 -0.43 2.37 10.29
CA ALA A 99 0.05 2.89 9.02
C ALA A 99 -0.82 2.42 7.84
N ILE A 100 -1.21 1.13 7.82
CA ILE A 100 -2.08 0.56 6.79
C ILE A 100 -3.46 1.19 6.84
N LEU A 101 -4.07 1.29 8.02
CA LEU A 101 -5.42 1.86 8.16
C LEU A 101 -5.45 3.33 7.76
N ALA A 102 -4.46 4.11 8.17
CA ALA A 102 -4.34 5.52 7.77
C ALA A 102 -4.15 5.65 6.24
N PHE A 103 -3.32 4.81 5.62
CA PHE A 103 -3.15 4.82 4.17
C PHE A 103 -4.47 4.52 3.44
N VAL A 104 -5.24 3.55 3.90
CA VAL A 104 -6.56 3.24 3.34
C VAL A 104 -7.54 4.41 3.51
N ALA A 105 -7.53 5.07 4.68
CA ALA A 105 -8.44 6.17 4.99
C ALA A 105 -8.09 7.49 4.27
N GLU A 106 -6.79 7.75 4.08
CA GLU A 106 -6.28 9.03 3.58
C GLU A 106 -6.04 9.02 2.05
N THR A 107 -6.21 7.88 1.38
CA THR A 107 -5.90 7.74 -0.05
C THR A 107 -7.01 7.03 -0.82
N ASP A 108 -6.88 6.98 -2.15
CA ASP A 108 -7.80 6.27 -3.04
C ASP A 108 -7.54 4.75 -3.09
N GLN A 109 -6.97 4.14 -2.03
CA GLN A 109 -6.56 2.73 -2.03
C GLN A 109 -7.69 1.78 -2.41
N VAL A 110 -8.88 1.98 -1.90
CA VAL A 110 -10.08 1.17 -2.24
C VAL A 110 -10.38 1.25 -3.74
N SER A 111 -10.34 2.46 -4.31
CA SER A 111 -10.59 2.69 -5.74
C SER A 111 -9.51 2.05 -6.62
N PHE A 112 -8.24 2.12 -6.20
CA PHE A 112 -7.15 1.43 -6.88
C PHE A 112 -7.31 -0.09 -6.88
N ILE A 113 -7.68 -0.68 -5.73
CA ILE A 113 -7.91 -2.13 -5.66
C ILE A 113 -9.06 -2.54 -6.59
N ARG A 114 -10.17 -1.79 -6.60
CA ARG A 114 -11.28 -2.04 -7.53
C ARG A 114 -10.84 -1.98 -8.98
N LEU A 115 -10.06 -0.99 -9.36
CA LEU A 115 -9.50 -0.86 -10.71
C LEU A 115 -8.62 -2.07 -11.06
N VAL A 116 -7.71 -2.46 -10.18
CA VAL A 116 -6.82 -3.61 -10.38
C VAL A 116 -7.62 -4.91 -10.53
N VAL A 117 -8.59 -5.16 -9.66
CA VAL A 117 -9.47 -6.35 -9.73
C VAL A 117 -10.26 -6.39 -11.04
N ALA A 118 -10.78 -5.25 -11.49
CA ALA A 118 -11.56 -5.16 -12.73
C ALA A 118 -10.72 -5.40 -14.00
N GLU A 119 -9.47 -4.94 -14.01
CA GLU A 119 -8.63 -4.95 -15.20
C GLU A 119 -7.64 -6.12 -15.27
N SER A 120 -7.24 -6.69 -14.13
CA SER A 120 -6.17 -7.69 -14.04
C SER A 120 -6.44 -8.98 -14.82
N ARG A 121 -7.71 -9.36 -14.99
CA ARG A 121 -8.09 -10.52 -15.80
C ARG A 121 -7.73 -10.33 -17.28
N ARG A 122 -7.84 -9.12 -17.80
CA ARG A 122 -7.56 -8.77 -19.21
C ARG A 122 -6.13 -8.31 -19.39
N LEU A 123 -5.55 -7.68 -18.38
CA LEU A 123 -4.23 -7.07 -18.38
C LEU A 123 -3.48 -7.48 -17.10
N PRO A 124 -2.94 -8.70 -17.03
CA PRO A 124 -2.30 -9.25 -15.82
C PRO A 124 -1.18 -8.37 -15.27
N TRP A 125 -0.44 -7.67 -16.15
CA TRP A 125 0.63 -6.76 -15.75
C TRP A 125 0.17 -5.64 -14.80
N ILE A 126 -1.12 -5.27 -14.80
CA ILE A 126 -1.66 -4.26 -13.87
C ILE A 126 -1.62 -4.77 -12.43
N ALA A 127 -1.98 -6.04 -12.22
CA ALA A 127 -1.89 -6.66 -10.89
C ALA A 127 -0.44 -6.87 -10.46
N GLU A 128 0.43 -7.30 -11.38
CA GLU A 128 1.86 -7.47 -11.14
C GLU A 128 2.49 -6.14 -10.71
N GLU A 129 2.19 -5.06 -11.43
CA GLU A 129 2.71 -3.74 -11.14
C GLU A 129 2.20 -3.19 -9.82
N PHE A 130 0.90 -3.35 -9.53
CA PHE A 130 0.31 -2.94 -8.26
C PHE A 130 0.94 -3.68 -7.07
N TYR A 131 1.19 -4.99 -7.24
CA TYR A 131 1.86 -5.80 -6.23
C TYR A 131 3.31 -5.34 -6.01
N ARG A 132 4.08 -5.22 -7.10
CA ARG A 132 5.50 -4.81 -7.10
C ARG A 132 5.70 -3.42 -6.49
N ALA A 133 4.85 -2.44 -6.88
CA ALA A 133 5.00 -1.06 -6.45
C ALA A 133 4.65 -0.84 -4.97
N GLY A 134 3.79 -1.69 -4.39
CA GLY A 134 3.27 -1.41 -3.07
C GLY A 134 3.17 -2.58 -2.11
N LYS A 135 2.40 -3.60 -2.45
CA LYS A 135 2.12 -4.69 -1.51
C LYS A 135 3.40 -5.48 -1.15
N GLU A 136 4.24 -5.75 -2.12
CA GLU A 136 5.49 -6.50 -1.91
C GLU A 136 6.48 -5.74 -1.00
N PRO A 137 6.79 -4.45 -1.21
CA PRO A 137 7.64 -3.69 -0.30
C PRO A 137 7.09 -3.63 1.13
N LEU A 138 5.79 -3.42 1.28
CA LEU A 138 5.12 -3.39 2.58
C LEU A 138 5.23 -4.74 3.31
N LEU A 139 4.99 -5.83 2.58
CA LEU A 139 5.12 -7.19 3.11
C LEU A 139 6.56 -7.48 3.53
N LYS A 140 7.54 -7.15 2.68
CA LYS A 140 8.98 -7.33 2.99
C LYS A 140 9.40 -6.53 4.23
N ALA A 141 8.87 -5.32 4.40
CA ALA A 141 9.15 -4.51 5.58
C ALA A 141 8.64 -5.20 6.87
N LEU A 142 7.41 -5.71 6.87
CA LEU A 142 6.89 -6.46 8.03
C LEU A 142 7.66 -7.75 8.26
N VAL A 143 7.93 -8.53 7.21
CA VAL A 143 8.74 -9.78 7.32
C VAL A 143 10.09 -9.48 7.96
N GLY A 144 10.80 -8.45 7.51
CA GLY A 144 12.09 -8.06 8.10
C GLY A 144 12.01 -7.71 9.59
N GLN A 145 10.90 -7.10 10.05
CA GLN A 145 10.68 -6.83 11.47
C GLN A 145 10.37 -8.13 12.23
N LEU A 146 9.54 -9.01 11.66
CA LEU A 146 9.24 -10.31 12.29
C LEU A 146 10.49 -11.19 12.39
N ASP A 147 11.38 -11.18 11.40
CA ASP A 147 12.66 -11.91 11.46
C ASP A 147 13.55 -11.43 12.60
N ARG A 148 13.61 -10.11 12.83
CA ARG A 148 14.31 -9.53 13.99
C ARG A 148 13.67 -9.98 15.31
N LEU A 149 12.34 -9.90 15.41
CA LEU A 149 11.63 -10.32 16.62
C LEU A 149 11.79 -11.81 16.93
N VAL A 150 11.91 -12.67 15.91
CA VAL A 150 12.26 -14.10 16.08
C VAL A 150 13.70 -14.23 16.58
N THR A 151 14.63 -13.49 15.97
CA THR A 151 16.06 -13.53 16.37
C THR A 151 16.26 -13.10 17.83
N ASP A 152 15.51 -12.08 18.24
CA ASP A 152 15.56 -11.51 19.59
C ASP A 152 14.72 -12.31 20.61
N GLY A 153 14.03 -13.36 20.17
CA GLY A 153 13.22 -14.24 21.04
C GLY A 153 11.89 -13.63 21.51
N HIS A 154 11.43 -12.55 20.87
CA HIS A 154 10.15 -11.91 21.20
C HIS A 154 8.94 -12.65 20.63
N ILE A 155 9.12 -13.42 19.56
CA ILE A 155 8.11 -14.30 18.96
C ILE A 155 8.72 -15.62 18.51
N GLU A 156 7.89 -16.67 18.44
CA GLU A 156 8.25 -17.97 17.86
C GLU A 156 7.45 -18.21 16.59
N CYS A 157 8.15 -18.22 15.44
CA CYS A 157 7.54 -18.34 14.14
C CYS A 157 8.40 -19.19 13.20
N ARG A 158 7.76 -20.16 12.52
CA ARG A 158 8.43 -20.99 11.48
C ARG A 158 8.54 -20.29 10.13
N SER A 159 7.60 -19.39 9.83
CA SER A 159 7.53 -18.65 8.57
C SER A 159 7.01 -17.25 8.86
N THR A 160 7.93 -16.30 8.90
CA THR A 160 7.63 -14.88 9.09
C THR A 160 6.83 -14.32 7.91
N GLU A 161 7.03 -14.85 6.70
CA GLU A 161 6.23 -14.49 5.53
C GLU A 161 4.76 -14.90 5.71
N LEU A 162 4.48 -16.14 6.14
CA LEU A 162 3.11 -16.57 6.42
C LEU A 162 2.49 -15.75 7.56
N ALA A 163 3.25 -15.50 8.63
CA ALA A 163 2.78 -14.72 9.76
C ALA A 163 2.42 -13.27 9.34
N ALA A 164 3.23 -12.65 8.47
CA ALA A 164 2.93 -11.33 7.92
C ALA A 164 1.64 -11.33 7.10
N HIS A 165 1.43 -12.33 6.24
CA HIS A 165 0.18 -12.48 5.49
C HIS A 165 -1.03 -12.67 6.41
N GLN A 166 -0.90 -13.47 7.48
CA GLN A 166 -1.97 -13.66 8.46
C GLN A 166 -2.31 -12.38 9.18
N PHE A 167 -1.30 -11.59 9.60
CA PHE A 167 -1.53 -10.30 10.23
C PHE A 167 -2.26 -9.32 9.32
N PHE A 168 -1.85 -9.21 8.05
CA PHE A 168 -2.58 -8.41 7.08
C PHE A 168 -4.02 -8.91 6.86
N GLY A 169 -4.24 -10.22 6.87
CA GLY A 169 -5.57 -10.82 6.77
C GLY A 169 -6.48 -10.42 7.92
N LEU A 170 -5.99 -10.44 9.17
CA LEU A 170 -6.75 -10.02 10.35
C LEU A 170 -7.25 -8.57 10.25
N LEU A 171 -6.43 -7.69 9.68
CA LEU A 171 -6.78 -6.27 9.51
C LEU A 171 -7.69 -6.05 8.30
N GLN A 172 -7.28 -6.55 7.13
CA GLN A 172 -7.88 -6.17 5.86
C GLN A 172 -9.25 -6.77 5.64
N GLU A 173 -9.52 -7.95 6.19
CA GLU A 173 -10.84 -8.60 6.05
C GLU A 173 -11.96 -7.72 6.58
N VAL A 174 -11.76 -7.07 7.70
CA VAL A 174 -12.79 -6.28 8.36
C VAL A 174 -12.72 -4.78 8.01
N THR A 175 -11.56 -4.26 7.62
CA THR A 175 -11.40 -2.82 7.39
C THR A 175 -11.37 -2.42 5.92
N LEU A 176 -10.91 -3.29 5.04
CA LEU A 176 -10.68 -2.98 3.63
C LEU A 176 -11.67 -3.68 2.70
N TRP A 177 -11.84 -4.99 2.83
CA TRP A 177 -12.67 -5.78 1.91
C TRP A 177 -14.14 -5.37 1.87
N PRO A 178 -14.82 -5.03 2.99
CA PRO A 178 -16.18 -4.51 2.94
C PRO A 178 -16.30 -3.24 2.09
N GLN A 179 -15.29 -2.37 2.16
CA GLN A 179 -15.23 -1.16 1.33
C GLN A 179 -15.02 -1.53 -0.15
N VAL A 180 -14.08 -2.43 -0.46
CA VAL A 180 -13.81 -2.87 -1.85
C VAL A 180 -15.05 -3.49 -2.49
N MET A 181 -15.78 -4.33 -1.75
CA MET A 181 -17.00 -4.99 -2.22
C MET A 181 -18.24 -4.09 -2.19
N GLY A 182 -18.19 -2.94 -1.52
CA GLY A 182 -19.35 -2.05 -1.38
C GLY A 182 -20.42 -2.61 -0.44
N ILE A 183 -20.03 -3.39 0.57
CA ILE A 183 -20.94 -4.06 1.52
C ILE A 183 -20.82 -3.49 2.94
N VAL A 184 -20.26 -2.29 3.09
CA VAL A 184 -20.05 -1.65 4.42
C VAL A 184 -21.33 -1.58 5.23
N GLU A 185 -22.48 -1.32 4.57
CA GLU A 185 -23.79 -1.23 5.22
C GLU A 185 -24.28 -2.57 5.80
N PHE A 186 -23.71 -3.70 5.35
CA PHE A 186 -24.06 -5.05 5.83
C PHE A 186 -23.13 -5.54 6.96
N VAL A 187 -22.06 -4.79 7.25
CA VAL A 187 -21.03 -5.14 8.24
C VAL A 187 -21.05 -4.06 9.32
N THR A 188 -22.13 -4.02 10.11
CA THR A 188 -22.42 -2.91 11.04
C THR A 188 -21.98 -3.15 12.46
N ASP A 189 -21.73 -4.40 12.85
CA ASP A 189 -21.46 -4.79 14.23
C ASP A 189 -19.96 -4.92 14.55
N LEU A 190 -19.10 -4.34 13.71
CA LEU A 190 -17.67 -4.31 13.96
C LEU A 190 -17.30 -3.18 14.93
N PRO A 191 -16.32 -3.43 15.82
CA PRO A 191 -15.80 -2.41 16.70
C PRO A 191 -15.05 -1.30 15.92
N PRO A 192 -14.72 -0.18 16.59
CA PRO A 192 -13.89 0.86 16.01
C PRO A 192 -12.53 0.35 15.54
N ALA A 193 -11.89 1.07 14.62
CA ALA A 193 -10.65 0.66 13.98
C ALA A 193 -9.49 0.42 14.97
N ASP A 194 -9.41 1.20 16.04
CA ASP A 194 -8.43 1.04 17.10
C ASP A 194 -8.62 -0.28 17.87
N GLU A 195 -9.84 -0.66 18.17
CA GLU A 195 -10.16 -1.94 18.80
C GLU A 195 -9.85 -3.12 17.84
N ILE A 196 -10.15 -2.98 16.55
CA ILE A 196 -9.75 -3.99 15.54
C ILE A 196 -8.22 -4.17 15.51
N VAL A 197 -7.46 -3.09 15.63
CA VAL A 197 -5.99 -3.17 15.71
C VAL A 197 -5.56 -3.95 16.95
N GLU A 198 -6.08 -3.62 18.13
CA GLU A 198 -5.70 -4.29 19.38
C GLU A 198 -6.07 -5.78 19.36
N GLU A 199 -7.25 -6.14 18.88
CA GLU A 199 -7.67 -7.55 18.73
C GLU A 199 -6.81 -8.31 17.70
N SER A 200 -6.43 -7.65 16.61
CA SER A 200 -5.53 -8.26 15.62
C SER A 200 -4.15 -8.52 16.19
N VAL A 201 -3.61 -7.57 16.98
CA VAL A 201 -2.34 -7.73 17.67
C VAL A 201 -2.43 -8.84 18.74
N ALA A 202 -3.48 -8.84 19.55
CA ALA A 202 -3.70 -9.85 20.58
C ALA A 202 -3.80 -11.26 19.96
N THR A 203 -4.56 -11.41 18.86
CA THR A 203 -4.71 -12.66 18.11
C THR A 203 -3.37 -13.14 17.55
N PHE A 204 -2.58 -12.25 16.97
CA PHE A 204 -1.25 -12.58 16.48
C PHE A 204 -0.33 -13.03 17.62
N MET A 205 -0.29 -12.32 18.73
CA MET A 205 0.54 -12.65 19.88
C MET A 205 0.09 -13.94 20.55
N ALA A 206 -1.21 -14.22 20.63
CA ALA A 206 -1.71 -15.51 21.16
C ALA A 206 -1.17 -16.71 20.36
N ARG A 207 -0.88 -16.54 19.05
CA ARG A 207 -0.31 -17.59 18.19
C ARG A 207 1.20 -17.63 18.21
N TYR A 208 1.87 -16.48 18.33
CA TYR A 208 3.29 -16.34 18.07
C TYR A 208 4.14 -15.90 19.27
N ALA A 209 3.55 -15.56 20.42
CA ALA A 209 4.32 -15.31 21.63
C ALA A 209 5.12 -16.57 22.03
N PRO A 210 6.34 -16.41 22.57
CA PRO A 210 7.10 -17.53 23.09
C PRO A 210 6.30 -18.29 24.14
N ALA A 211 6.48 -19.63 24.19
CA ALA A 211 5.87 -20.43 25.23
C ALA A 211 6.36 -19.93 26.60
N ALA A 212 5.42 -19.70 27.53
CA ALA A 212 5.81 -19.41 28.91
C ALA A 212 6.64 -20.58 29.46
N GLY A 213 7.93 -20.33 29.73
CA GLY A 213 8.86 -21.31 30.26
C GLY A 213 8.51 -21.76 31.69
#